data_f1dfbea8e45f6bf95d9812326984014e
#
_entry.id   f1dfbea8e45f6bf95d9812326984014e
#
_cell.length_a   1.000
_cell.length_b   1.000
_cell.length_c   1.000
_cell.angle_alpha   90.00
_cell.angle_beta   90.00
_cell.angle_gamma   90.00
#
_symmetry.space_group_name_H-M   'P 1'
#
loop_
_entity.id
_entity.type
_entity.pdbx_description
1 polymer ?
#
loop_
_entity_poly.entity_id
_entity_poly.type
_entity_poly.pdbx_seq_one_letter_code
_entity_poly.pdbx_strand_id
1 'polypeptide(L)'
;MLAGSASADGFINDSITSLRYSQFYWKENNGEGVGPTRDEWVQGAQFSFNSGWYENVLGVDYSYGLADDLRIGDEANSISNLEPDDSVQSPHGLAKPIEAYLRGRLKGDAGELVLGGGKKVRRYAQYFDDATRILPAGTTGLDADYRIGGLNLRYSHIKQFSPRNENGWGDDLSNFRGEKIDQLQLFALAYRMPFGSHLLAEYSESERYLRAASIKLEHNFDLGAGRFIDLYATHGMQQDAGDLFDYQGVPGLYEAETSHDARYIDLGAKYKTANYYAGMTYNKVRGDDFDRLFFSKDHGAWNSSAKLFYFFGVEDEEMFKLVGGTNFSSLGIPQLRLDVHYAFSDHAAGYDGFSRREFQSLLQYNFTGTLKGLSLVWLHNEFHTKGQPDGIERTTTSRGPAGIITHNAERFYLNYIFTF
;
A
#
# COMPACT_ATOMS: atom_id res chain seq x y z
N MET A 1 -28.29 35.92 -24.42
CA MET A 1 -28.23 34.47 -24.22
C MET A 1 -27.45 33.87 -25.38
N LEU A 2 -26.19 33.61 -25.18
CA LEU A 2 -25.37 32.80 -26.10
C LEU A 2 -25.37 31.40 -25.50
N ALA A 3 -26.20 30.52 -26.08
CA ALA A 3 -26.04 29.08 -25.82
C ALA A 3 -24.76 28.64 -26.51
N GLY A 4 -23.68 28.58 -25.71
CA GLY A 4 -22.47 27.87 -26.12
C GLY A 4 -22.84 26.42 -26.36
N SER A 5 -22.56 25.89 -27.54
CA SER A 5 -22.64 24.46 -27.83
C SER A 5 -21.71 23.75 -26.84
N ALA A 6 -22.30 23.13 -25.83
CA ALA A 6 -21.56 22.29 -24.91
C ALA A 6 -20.98 21.11 -25.71
N SER A 7 -19.68 21.09 -25.86
CA SER A 7 -18.98 20.06 -26.60
C SER A 7 -18.86 18.82 -25.70
N ALA A 8 -19.53 17.72 -26.07
CA ALA A 8 -19.30 16.40 -25.51
C ALA A 8 -17.90 15.86 -25.88
N ASP A 9 -17.14 16.62 -26.68
CA ASP A 9 -15.85 16.23 -27.23
C ASP A 9 -14.81 15.90 -26.15
N GLY A 10 -14.77 16.62 -25.02
CA GLY A 10 -13.85 16.34 -23.94
C GLY A 10 -14.12 15.05 -23.18
N PHE A 11 -15.38 14.57 -23.12
CA PHE A 11 -15.71 13.36 -22.35
C PHE A 11 -15.10 12.09 -22.96
N ILE A 12 -15.16 11.94 -24.27
CA ILE A 12 -14.63 10.79 -25.00
C ILE A 12 -13.20 11.07 -25.51
N ASN A 13 -12.96 12.25 -26.12
CA ASN A 13 -11.67 12.54 -26.74
C ASN A 13 -10.51 12.65 -25.72
N ASP A 14 -10.81 13.08 -24.48
CA ASP A 14 -9.85 13.11 -23.38
C ASP A 14 -9.91 11.84 -22.50
N SER A 15 -10.66 10.82 -22.92
CA SER A 15 -10.75 9.57 -22.18
C SER A 15 -9.47 8.73 -22.34
N ILE A 16 -9.18 7.95 -21.34
CA ILE A 16 -8.11 6.95 -21.35
C ILE A 16 -8.74 5.58 -21.18
N THR A 17 -8.60 4.76 -22.21
CA THR A 17 -9.01 3.35 -22.17
C THR A 17 -7.76 2.48 -22.15
N SER A 18 -7.71 1.51 -21.27
CA SER A 18 -6.60 0.57 -21.21
C SER A 18 -7.06 -0.86 -20.93
N LEU A 19 -6.28 -1.80 -21.44
CA LEU A 19 -6.36 -3.21 -21.11
C LEU A 19 -5.01 -3.63 -20.55
N ARG A 20 -4.98 -4.12 -19.32
CA ARG A 20 -3.80 -4.70 -18.68
C ARG A 20 -3.97 -6.21 -18.63
N TYR A 21 -3.00 -6.94 -19.16
CA TYR A 21 -2.80 -8.36 -18.90
C TYR A 21 -1.64 -8.53 -17.96
N SER A 22 -1.76 -9.40 -16.95
CA SER A 22 -0.73 -9.64 -15.97
C SER A 22 -0.59 -11.13 -15.66
N GLN A 23 0.62 -11.57 -15.38
CA GLN A 23 0.88 -12.84 -14.70
C GLN A 23 1.67 -12.54 -13.43
N PHE A 24 1.40 -13.28 -12.39
CA PHE A 24 2.06 -13.18 -11.11
C PHE A 24 2.40 -14.60 -10.61
N TYR A 25 3.69 -14.85 -10.43
CA TYR A 25 4.20 -16.04 -9.77
C TYR A 25 4.77 -15.67 -8.42
N TRP A 26 4.39 -16.41 -7.38
CA TRP A 26 4.89 -16.23 -6.03
C TRP A 26 5.24 -17.57 -5.40
N LYS A 27 6.52 -17.73 -5.10
CA LYS A 27 7.02 -18.83 -4.28
C LYS A 27 7.51 -18.26 -2.95
N GLU A 28 7.04 -18.84 -1.85
CA GLU A 28 7.38 -18.44 -0.49
C GLU A 28 7.59 -19.69 0.35
N ASN A 29 8.77 -19.78 0.95
CA ASN A 29 9.11 -20.84 1.88
C ASN A 29 9.37 -20.21 3.24
N ASN A 30 8.62 -20.63 4.24
CA ASN A 30 9.00 -20.39 5.61
C ASN A 30 9.98 -21.47 6.01
N GLY A 31 11.13 -21.03 6.56
CA GLY A 31 12.07 -21.90 7.20
C GLY A 31 11.49 -22.52 8.47
N GLU A 32 12.22 -22.53 9.54
CA GLU A 32 11.69 -22.96 10.84
C GLU A 32 10.62 -21.98 11.31
N GLY A 33 9.38 -22.44 11.54
CA GLY A 33 8.32 -21.63 12.11
C GLY A 33 6.94 -21.83 11.48
N VAL A 34 5.95 -21.15 12.05
CA VAL A 34 4.56 -21.18 11.64
C VAL A 34 4.32 -20.03 10.65
N GLY A 35 4.37 -20.30 9.37
CA GLY A 35 4.07 -19.30 8.36
C GLY A 35 3.53 -19.91 7.08
N PRO A 36 2.96 -19.11 6.17
CA PRO A 36 2.42 -19.62 4.94
C PRO A 36 3.52 -20.09 3.99
N THR A 37 3.35 -21.28 3.40
CA THR A 37 4.07 -21.74 2.24
C THR A 37 3.22 -21.45 1.01
N ARG A 38 3.77 -20.69 0.05
CA ARG A 38 3.09 -20.34 -1.20
C ARG A 38 3.86 -20.88 -2.40
N ASP A 39 3.14 -21.35 -3.38
CA ASP A 39 3.62 -21.64 -4.72
C ASP A 39 2.43 -21.42 -5.66
N GLU A 40 2.18 -20.14 -5.99
CA GLU A 40 1.03 -19.73 -6.79
C GLU A 40 1.48 -19.04 -8.08
N TRP A 41 0.94 -19.46 -9.22
CA TRP A 41 1.07 -18.77 -10.49
C TRP A 41 -0.31 -18.46 -11.02
N VAL A 42 -0.61 -17.18 -11.12
CA VAL A 42 -1.93 -16.67 -11.51
C VAL A 42 -1.81 -15.71 -12.69
N GLN A 43 -2.90 -15.54 -13.42
CA GLN A 43 -3.04 -14.56 -14.49
C GLN A 43 -4.26 -13.69 -14.28
N GLY A 44 -4.27 -12.52 -14.91
CA GLY A 44 -5.44 -11.64 -14.86
C GLY A 44 -5.46 -10.64 -16.00
N ALA A 45 -6.65 -10.16 -16.28
CA ALA A 45 -6.90 -9.08 -17.21
C ALA A 45 -7.74 -8.00 -16.53
N GLN A 46 -7.38 -6.75 -16.74
CA GLN A 46 -8.14 -5.59 -16.22
C GLN A 46 -8.41 -4.63 -17.36
N PHE A 47 -9.68 -4.39 -17.63
CA PHE A 47 -10.14 -3.29 -18.46
C PHE A 47 -10.32 -2.05 -17.59
N SER A 48 -9.92 -0.87 -18.09
CA SER A 48 -10.13 0.41 -17.39
C SER A 48 -10.52 1.48 -18.40
N PHE A 49 -11.51 2.26 -18.03
CA PHE A 49 -11.99 3.44 -18.76
C PHE A 49 -12.08 4.62 -17.79
N ASN A 50 -11.33 5.67 -18.08
CA ASN A 50 -11.37 6.94 -17.36
C ASN A 50 -11.84 7.99 -18.35
N SER A 51 -13.04 8.53 -18.20
CA SER A 51 -13.57 9.56 -19.11
C SER A 51 -12.80 10.87 -18.98
N GLY A 52 -12.85 11.69 -20.00
CA GLY A 52 -12.63 13.12 -19.83
C GLY A 52 -13.78 13.78 -19.03
N TRP A 53 -13.96 15.08 -19.21
CA TRP A 53 -14.98 15.84 -18.50
C TRP A 53 -16.11 16.26 -19.44
N TYR A 54 -17.33 15.76 -19.19
CA TYR A 54 -18.53 16.26 -19.86
C TYR A 54 -18.81 17.68 -19.35
N GLU A 55 -18.95 18.63 -20.27
CA GLU A 55 -19.14 20.07 -19.97
C GLU A 55 -18.15 20.63 -18.94
N ASN A 56 -16.97 20.04 -18.89
CA ASN A 56 -15.94 20.42 -17.91
C ASN A 56 -16.33 20.16 -16.43
N VAL A 57 -17.43 19.45 -16.19
CA VAL A 57 -18.05 19.24 -14.87
C VAL A 57 -18.09 17.77 -14.45
N LEU A 58 -18.55 16.87 -15.32
CA LEU A 58 -18.83 15.47 -14.96
C LEU A 58 -17.83 14.50 -15.60
N GLY A 59 -17.41 13.49 -14.85
CA GLY A 59 -16.58 12.39 -15.34
C GLY A 59 -16.94 11.06 -14.68
N VAL A 60 -16.59 9.96 -15.35
CA VAL A 60 -16.83 8.58 -14.89
C VAL A 60 -15.56 7.78 -15.01
N ASP A 61 -15.27 6.96 -14.01
CA ASP A 61 -14.20 5.99 -14.04
C ASP A 61 -14.79 4.60 -13.83
N TYR A 62 -14.42 3.65 -14.71
CA TYR A 62 -14.90 2.28 -14.65
C TYR A 62 -13.75 1.32 -14.89
N SER A 63 -13.67 0.27 -14.08
CA SER A 63 -12.65 -0.77 -14.24
C SER A 63 -13.21 -2.12 -13.82
N TYR A 64 -12.91 -3.16 -14.60
CA TYR A 64 -13.35 -4.52 -14.35
C TYR A 64 -12.18 -5.48 -14.51
N GLY A 65 -12.04 -6.41 -13.57
CA GLY A 65 -10.94 -7.36 -13.52
C GLY A 65 -11.40 -8.81 -13.56
N LEU A 66 -10.63 -9.61 -14.28
CA LEU A 66 -10.73 -11.07 -14.32
C LEU A 66 -9.39 -11.64 -13.85
N ALA A 67 -9.39 -12.70 -13.06
CA ALA A 67 -8.18 -13.44 -12.73
C ALA A 67 -8.48 -14.92 -12.51
N ASP A 68 -7.49 -15.74 -12.78
CA ASP A 68 -7.58 -17.19 -12.61
C ASP A 68 -6.20 -17.77 -12.31
N ASP A 69 -6.13 -18.97 -11.77
CA ASP A 69 -4.86 -19.66 -11.60
C ASP A 69 -4.35 -20.25 -12.93
N LEU A 70 -3.03 -20.33 -13.02
CA LEU A 70 -2.32 -21.13 -14.02
C LEU A 70 -1.79 -22.40 -13.36
N ARG A 71 -1.37 -22.29 -12.12
CA ARG A 71 -0.89 -23.39 -11.31
C ARG A 71 -0.83 -23.00 -9.83
N ILE A 72 -1.28 -23.88 -8.97
CA ILE A 72 -0.99 -23.87 -7.52
C ILE A 72 -0.17 -25.13 -7.22
N GLY A 73 0.95 -24.96 -6.51
CA GLY A 73 1.83 -26.07 -6.13
C GLY A 73 1.20 -26.95 -5.06
N ASP A 74 1.47 -28.25 -5.11
CA ASP A 74 0.87 -29.25 -4.22
C ASP A 74 1.23 -29.03 -2.73
N GLU A 75 2.38 -28.43 -2.46
CA GLU A 75 2.87 -28.14 -1.10
C GLU A 75 2.39 -26.79 -0.56
N ALA A 76 1.68 -26.00 -1.37
CA ALA A 76 1.15 -24.72 -0.90
C ALA A 76 0.06 -24.93 0.16
N ASN A 77 0.21 -24.26 1.30
CA ASN A 77 -0.80 -24.21 2.36
C ASN A 77 -1.54 -22.87 2.41
N SER A 78 -1.17 -21.93 1.55
CA SER A 78 -1.78 -20.59 1.47
C SER A 78 -1.61 -20.01 0.06
N ILE A 79 -2.61 -19.27 -0.39
CA ILE A 79 -2.58 -18.41 -1.58
C ILE A 79 -2.99 -16.99 -1.21
N SER A 80 -2.70 -16.02 -2.05
CA SER A 80 -2.94 -14.60 -1.75
C SER A 80 -3.57 -13.80 -2.88
N ASN A 81 -3.56 -14.36 -4.10
CA ASN A 81 -4.13 -13.68 -5.27
C ASN A 81 -5.59 -14.06 -5.53
N LEU A 82 -5.96 -15.27 -5.16
CA LEU A 82 -7.30 -15.84 -5.33
C LEU A 82 -7.82 -16.32 -3.97
N GLU A 83 -9.10 -16.61 -3.89
CA GLU A 83 -9.71 -17.18 -2.71
C GLU A 83 -9.70 -18.73 -2.83
N PRO A 84 -9.24 -19.45 -1.78
CA PRO A 84 -9.39 -20.91 -1.74
C PRO A 84 -10.87 -21.32 -1.78
N ASP A 85 -11.20 -22.38 -2.53
CA ASP A 85 -12.47 -23.05 -2.47
C ASP A 85 -12.41 -24.24 -1.48
N ASP A 86 -12.64 -25.45 -1.94
CA ASP A 86 -12.55 -26.66 -1.12
C ASP A 86 -11.12 -26.92 -0.63
N SER A 87 -10.13 -26.44 -1.35
CA SER A 87 -8.71 -26.52 -0.98
C SER A 87 -7.93 -25.35 -1.54
N VAL A 88 -6.71 -25.14 -1.01
CA VAL A 88 -5.77 -24.15 -1.51
C VAL A 88 -5.41 -24.42 -2.98
N GLN A 89 -5.40 -25.69 -3.41
CA GLN A 89 -5.07 -26.12 -4.76
C GLN A 89 -6.21 -25.92 -5.78
N SER A 90 -7.41 -25.61 -5.29
CA SER A 90 -8.61 -25.35 -6.11
C SER A 90 -9.18 -23.98 -5.79
N PRO A 91 -8.56 -22.87 -6.20
CA PRO A 91 -9.08 -21.54 -5.92
C PRO A 91 -10.23 -21.19 -6.85
N HIS A 92 -11.07 -20.25 -6.39
CA HIS A 92 -12.05 -19.58 -7.24
C HIS A 92 -11.40 -18.52 -8.12
N GLY A 93 -11.75 -18.49 -9.39
CA GLY A 93 -11.43 -17.39 -10.29
C GLY A 93 -12.12 -16.08 -9.86
N LEU A 94 -11.53 -14.96 -10.20
CA LEU A 94 -12.07 -13.63 -9.90
C LEU A 94 -12.72 -13.01 -11.13
N ALA A 95 -13.89 -12.39 -10.91
CA ALA A 95 -14.62 -11.59 -11.90
C ALA A 95 -15.34 -10.46 -11.16
N LYS A 96 -14.72 -9.26 -11.08
CA LYS A 96 -15.22 -8.21 -10.22
C LYS A 96 -15.06 -6.80 -10.77
N PRO A 97 -15.98 -5.86 -10.44
CA PRO A 97 -15.75 -4.44 -10.64
C PRO A 97 -14.64 -3.98 -9.68
N ILE A 98 -13.61 -3.33 -10.24
CA ILE A 98 -12.53 -2.72 -9.47
C ILE A 98 -12.88 -1.27 -9.17
N GLU A 99 -13.36 -0.55 -10.20
CA GLU A 99 -13.81 0.82 -10.07
C GLU A 99 -15.17 0.99 -10.77
N ALA A 100 -16.05 1.75 -10.13
CA ALA A 100 -17.29 2.29 -10.69
C ALA A 100 -17.57 3.59 -9.94
N TYR A 101 -17.09 4.71 -10.49
CA TYR A 101 -16.95 5.95 -9.77
C TYR A 101 -17.44 7.14 -10.62
N LEU A 102 -18.32 7.95 -10.04
CA LEU A 102 -18.79 9.20 -10.62
C LEU A 102 -18.03 10.35 -9.95
N ARG A 103 -17.58 11.32 -10.75
CA ARG A 103 -16.89 12.50 -10.25
C ARG A 103 -17.43 13.78 -10.86
N GLY A 104 -17.52 14.82 -10.03
CA GLY A 104 -17.91 16.18 -10.42
C GLY A 104 -16.76 17.14 -10.14
N ARG A 105 -16.59 18.15 -10.98
CA ARG A 105 -15.53 19.15 -10.88
C ARG A 105 -16.10 20.58 -10.88
N LEU A 106 -15.62 21.38 -9.93
CA LEU A 106 -15.81 22.83 -9.91
C LEU A 106 -14.42 23.47 -10.00
N LYS A 107 -14.19 24.29 -11.02
CA LYS A 107 -12.91 24.95 -11.27
C LYS A 107 -13.10 26.44 -11.47
N GLY A 108 -12.30 27.27 -10.80
CA GLY A 108 -12.31 28.72 -10.86
C GLY A 108 -11.07 29.33 -10.23
N ASP A 109 -11.08 30.64 -10.02
CA ASP A 109 -9.96 31.38 -9.42
C ASP A 109 -9.67 30.95 -7.98
N ALA A 110 -10.68 30.45 -7.26
CA ALA A 110 -10.55 29.88 -5.93
C ALA A 110 -9.95 28.46 -5.89
N GLY A 111 -9.51 27.93 -7.02
CA GLY A 111 -8.95 26.59 -7.12
C GLY A 111 -9.83 25.59 -7.84
N GLU A 112 -9.55 24.32 -7.64
CA GLU A 112 -10.29 23.19 -8.23
C GLU A 112 -10.77 22.26 -7.11
N LEU A 113 -12.09 22.03 -7.08
CA LEU A 113 -12.74 21.05 -6.20
C LEU A 113 -13.27 19.89 -7.04
N VAL A 114 -12.86 18.66 -6.74
CA VAL A 114 -13.43 17.44 -7.31
C VAL A 114 -14.15 16.70 -6.19
N LEU A 115 -15.42 16.45 -6.38
CA LEU A 115 -16.25 15.60 -5.53
C LEU A 115 -16.54 14.31 -6.26
N GLY A 116 -16.65 13.20 -5.55
CA GLY A 116 -17.01 11.97 -6.20
C GLY A 116 -17.55 10.91 -5.26
N GLY A 117 -18.12 9.86 -5.87
CA GLY A 117 -18.70 8.76 -5.11
C GLY A 117 -18.74 7.47 -5.90
N GLY A 118 -18.65 6.36 -5.18
CA GLY A 118 -18.61 5.03 -5.73
C GLY A 118 -17.43 4.20 -5.26
N LYS A 119 -17.20 3.10 -5.97
CA LYS A 119 -16.07 2.20 -5.74
C LYS A 119 -14.86 2.66 -6.52
N LYS A 120 -13.71 2.76 -5.86
CA LYS A 120 -12.41 3.01 -6.50
C LYS A 120 -11.25 2.51 -5.65
N VAL A 121 -10.06 2.50 -6.22
CA VAL A 121 -8.79 2.24 -5.50
C VAL A 121 -8.31 3.53 -4.84
N ARG A 122 -8.34 3.60 -3.50
CA ARG A 122 -7.90 4.77 -2.73
C ARG A 122 -6.48 4.61 -2.22
N ARG A 123 -5.73 5.71 -2.24
CA ARG A 123 -4.33 5.74 -1.79
C ARG A 123 -4.04 7.01 -0.99
N TYR A 124 -3.69 6.80 0.26
CA TYR A 124 -3.15 7.76 1.21
C TYR A 124 -1.80 7.23 1.72
N ALA A 125 -1.03 8.02 2.42
CA ALA A 125 0.22 7.53 3.00
C ALA A 125 -0.03 6.58 4.17
N GLN A 126 -1.08 6.83 4.98
CA GLN A 126 -1.48 5.97 6.10
C GLN A 126 -2.47 4.86 5.72
N TYR A 127 -3.08 4.93 4.54
CA TYR A 127 -4.05 3.96 4.07
C TYR A 127 -3.96 3.78 2.55
N PHE A 128 -3.97 2.55 2.07
CA PHE A 128 -4.21 2.30 0.66
C PHE A 128 -4.93 0.96 0.43
N ASP A 129 -5.77 0.93 -0.59
CA ASP A 129 -6.31 -0.28 -1.15
C ASP A 129 -5.16 -1.05 -1.83
N ASP A 130 -4.85 -2.27 -1.33
CA ASP A 130 -3.68 -3.02 -1.79
C ASP A 130 -3.81 -3.40 -3.27
N ALA A 131 -2.82 -3.04 -4.06
CA ALA A 131 -2.71 -3.35 -5.49
C ALA A 131 -1.43 -4.16 -5.81
N THR A 132 -0.88 -4.87 -4.83
CA THR A 132 0.35 -5.66 -4.98
C THR A 132 0.10 -7.09 -5.45
N ARG A 133 -1.14 -7.43 -5.80
CA ARG A 133 -1.58 -8.74 -6.30
C ARG A 133 -2.09 -8.63 -7.73
N ILE A 134 -2.61 -9.74 -8.24
CA ILE A 134 -3.09 -9.82 -9.63
C ILE A 134 -4.20 -8.81 -9.94
N LEU A 135 -5.15 -8.63 -9.02
CA LEU A 135 -6.14 -7.57 -9.02
C LEU A 135 -6.02 -6.72 -7.75
N PRO A 136 -6.35 -5.43 -7.81
CA PRO A 136 -6.33 -4.57 -6.63
C PRO A 136 -7.55 -4.79 -5.73
N ALA A 137 -7.40 -4.43 -4.46
CA ALA A 137 -8.51 -4.13 -3.58
C ALA A 137 -9.16 -2.80 -3.97
N GLY A 138 -10.33 -2.52 -3.42
CA GLY A 138 -11.01 -1.24 -3.64
C GLY A 138 -12.03 -0.94 -2.55
N THR A 139 -12.35 0.32 -2.36
CA THR A 139 -13.29 0.79 -1.35
C THR A 139 -14.43 1.56 -1.96
N THR A 140 -15.63 1.46 -1.35
CA THR A 140 -16.83 2.22 -1.73
C THR A 140 -17.06 3.35 -0.75
N GLY A 141 -17.23 4.58 -1.27
CA GLY A 141 -17.40 5.77 -0.43
C GLY A 141 -17.53 7.05 -1.24
N LEU A 142 -17.38 8.16 -0.51
CA LEU A 142 -17.42 9.53 -1.06
C LEU A 142 -16.05 10.18 -0.90
N ASP A 143 -15.70 11.07 -1.80
CA ASP A 143 -14.43 11.78 -1.79
C ASP A 143 -14.59 13.27 -2.08
N ALA A 144 -13.68 14.07 -1.55
CA ALA A 144 -13.43 15.44 -1.92
C ALA A 144 -11.91 15.66 -2.10
N ASP A 145 -11.52 16.28 -3.20
CA ASP A 145 -10.14 16.69 -3.51
C ASP A 145 -10.17 18.17 -3.88
N TYR A 146 -9.50 19.02 -3.08
CA TYR A 146 -9.43 20.45 -3.32
C TYR A 146 -7.99 20.90 -3.52
N ARG A 147 -7.74 21.62 -4.60
CA ARG A 147 -6.41 22.12 -4.99
C ARG A 147 -6.40 23.61 -5.24
N ILE A 148 -5.46 24.30 -4.60
CA ILE A 148 -5.18 25.71 -4.86
C ILE A 148 -3.70 26.00 -4.68
N GLY A 149 -3.06 26.55 -5.70
CA GLY A 149 -1.61 26.81 -5.68
C GLY A 149 -0.80 25.55 -5.35
N GLY A 150 -0.01 25.60 -4.27
CA GLY A 150 0.76 24.46 -3.78
C GLY A 150 0.03 23.53 -2.81
N LEU A 151 -1.22 23.87 -2.41
CA LEU A 151 -2.01 23.12 -1.43
C LEU A 151 -2.93 22.10 -2.12
N ASN A 152 -2.95 20.88 -1.58
CA ASN A 152 -3.94 19.85 -1.90
C ASN A 152 -4.54 19.33 -0.60
N LEU A 153 -5.87 19.37 -0.49
CA LEU A 153 -6.65 18.79 0.61
C LEU A 153 -7.48 17.64 0.06
N ARG A 154 -7.40 16.49 0.71
CA ARG A 154 -8.16 15.31 0.33
C ARG A 154 -8.94 14.77 1.53
N TYR A 155 -10.14 14.31 1.24
CA TYR A 155 -11.02 13.63 2.19
C TYR A 155 -11.64 12.41 1.53
N SER A 156 -11.74 11.31 2.27
CA SER A 156 -12.54 10.14 1.87
C SER A 156 -13.37 9.65 3.06
N HIS A 157 -14.63 9.31 2.76
CA HIS A 157 -15.55 8.67 3.68
C HIS A 157 -15.91 7.30 3.11
N ILE A 158 -15.44 6.24 3.74
CA ILE A 158 -15.48 4.87 3.23
C ILE A 158 -16.43 4.05 4.10
N LYS A 159 -17.25 3.21 3.47
CA LYS A 159 -18.21 2.33 4.14
C LYS A 159 -18.02 0.85 3.85
N GLN A 160 -17.44 0.51 2.69
CA GLN A 160 -17.28 -0.87 2.27
C GLN A 160 -15.88 -1.09 1.70
N PHE A 161 -15.40 -2.32 1.82
CA PHE A 161 -14.12 -2.76 1.29
C PHE A 161 -14.30 -4.04 0.47
N SER A 162 -13.69 -4.07 -0.71
CA SER A 162 -13.59 -5.24 -1.59
C SER A 162 -12.16 -5.73 -1.58
N PRO A 163 -11.87 -6.86 -0.93
CA PRO A 163 -10.54 -7.45 -0.91
C PRO A 163 -10.01 -7.74 -2.32
N ARG A 164 -8.70 -7.80 -2.45
CA ARG A 164 -8.03 -8.05 -3.73
C ARG A 164 -8.31 -9.44 -4.28
N ASN A 165 -8.55 -10.42 -3.42
CA ASN A 165 -8.72 -11.84 -3.73
C ASN A 165 -10.15 -12.37 -3.55
N GLU A 166 -11.13 -11.51 -3.37
CA GLU A 166 -12.54 -11.89 -3.25
C GLU A 166 -13.35 -11.28 -4.39
N ASN A 167 -14.41 -11.98 -4.81
CA ASN A 167 -15.39 -11.49 -5.78
C ASN A 167 -16.36 -10.48 -5.16
N GLY A 168 -17.14 -9.82 -5.99
CA GLY A 168 -18.22 -8.93 -5.57
C GLY A 168 -17.86 -7.46 -5.49
N TRP A 169 -18.81 -6.70 -4.97
CA TRP A 169 -18.71 -5.25 -4.83
C TRP A 169 -17.88 -4.83 -3.62
N GLY A 170 -17.97 -5.58 -2.54
CA GLY A 170 -17.35 -5.33 -1.24
C GLY A 170 -18.36 -5.44 -0.11
N ASP A 171 -17.84 -5.67 1.10
CA ASP A 171 -18.60 -5.86 2.33
C ASP A 171 -18.44 -4.68 3.29
N ASP A 172 -19.27 -4.60 4.30
CA ASP A 172 -19.13 -3.67 5.41
C ASP A 172 -17.76 -3.84 6.10
N LEU A 173 -17.22 -2.76 6.63
CA LEU A 173 -16.02 -2.80 7.43
C LEU A 173 -16.30 -3.48 8.77
N SER A 174 -15.35 -4.28 9.28
CA SER A 174 -15.47 -4.93 10.58
C SER A 174 -14.13 -4.99 11.31
N ASN A 175 -14.17 -5.05 12.64
CA ASN A 175 -12.99 -5.38 13.44
C ASN A 175 -12.67 -6.89 13.39
N PHE A 176 -11.62 -7.33 14.09
CA PHE A 176 -11.19 -8.75 14.10
C PHE A 176 -12.12 -9.68 14.88
N ARG A 177 -13.14 -9.16 15.58
CA ARG A 177 -14.22 -9.92 16.22
C ARG A 177 -15.45 -10.04 15.32
N GLY A 178 -15.42 -9.45 14.11
CA GLY A 178 -16.55 -9.42 13.18
C GLY A 178 -17.61 -8.35 13.50
N GLU A 179 -17.32 -7.45 14.44
CA GLU A 179 -18.23 -6.35 14.78
C GLU A 179 -18.09 -5.24 13.74
N LYS A 180 -19.22 -4.68 13.33
CA LYS A 180 -19.28 -3.68 12.27
C LYS A 180 -18.62 -2.37 12.67
N ILE A 181 -17.79 -1.85 11.78
CA ILE A 181 -17.26 -0.47 11.77
C ILE A 181 -18.10 0.31 10.75
N ASP A 182 -18.80 1.35 11.19
CA ASP A 182 -19.75 2.06 10.32
C ASP A 182 -19.07 2.88 9.23
N GLN A 183 -17.84 3.35 9.47
CA GLN A 183 -17.08 4.13 8.50
C GLN A 183 -15.59 4.17 8.81
N LEU A 184 -14.80 4.40 7.74
CA LEU A 184 -13.42 4.85 7.80
C LEU A 184 -13.31 6.23 7.16
N GLN A 185 -12.79 7.20 7.88
CA GLN A 185 -12.52 8.55 7.41
C GLN A 185 -11.03 8.76 7.19
N LEU A 186 -10.68 9.36 6.06
CA LEU A 186 -9.30 9.67 5.69
C LEU A 186 -9.20 11.14 5.33
N PHE A 187 -8.25 11.86 5.94
CA PHE A 187 -7.91 13.24 5.62
C PHE A 187 -6.44 13.32 5.24
N ALA A 188 -6.12 14.07 4.21
CA ALA A 188 -4.75 14.38 3.85
C ALA A 188 -4.61 15.85 3.46
N LEU A 189 -3.54 16.47 3.93
CA LEU A 189 -3.05 17.76 3.50
C LEU A 189 -1.66 17.57 2.92
N ALA A 190 -1.48 17.95 1.65
CA ALA A 190 -0.16 18.04 1.03
C ALA A 190 0.09 19.48 0.62
N TYR A 191 1.24 20.04 1.03
CA TYR A 191 1.61 21.40 0.71
C TYR A 191 3.03 21.45 0.13
N ARG A 192 3.12 21.90 -1.10
CA ARG A 192 4.40 22.20 -1.74
C ARG A 192 4.83 23.60 -1.34
N MET A 193 5.79 23.65 -0.42
CA MET A 193 6.37 24.91 0.05
C MET A 193 7.34 25.49 -0.98
N PRO A 194 7.60 26.80 -0.91
CA PRO A 194 8.75 27.40 -1.61
C PRO A 194 10.06 26.67 -1.28
N PHE A 195 11.05 26.78 -2.15
CA PHE A 195 12.39 26.23 -1.96
C PHE A 195 12.51 24.69 -1.92
N GLY A 196 11.52 23.96 -2.50
CA GLY A 196 11.64 22.51 -2.68
C GLY A 196 11.26 21.67 -1.46
N SER A 197 10.63 22.26 -0.43
CA SER A 197 10.09 21.51 0.71
C SER A 197 8.65 21.04 0.45
N HIS A 198 8.30 19.88 1.00
CA HIS A 198 6.96 19.32 0.95
C HIS A 198 6.51 18.95 2.35
N LEU A 199 5.31 19.35 2.72
CA LEU A 199 4.62 18.95 3.95
C LEU A 199 3.49 18.01 3.58
N LEU A 200 3.41 16.87 4.26
CA LEU A 200 2.29 15.95 4.21
C LEU A 200 1.78 15.74 5.65
N ALA A 201 0.49 15.95 5.87
CA ALA A 201 -0.16 15.61 7.13
C ALA A 201 -1.40 14.78 6.83
N GLU A 202 -1.58 13.68 7.55
CA GLU A 202 -2.71 12.78 7.39
C GLU A 202 -3.36 12.44 8.73
N TYR A 203 -4.67 12.26 8.69
CA TYR A 203 -5.47 11.71 9.79
C TYR A 203 -6.40 10.65 9.22
N SER A 204 -6.49 9.52 9.91
CA SER A 204 -7.34 8.39 9.54
C SER A 204 -8.04 7.87 10.78
N GLU A 205 -9.34 7.56 10.69
CA GLU A 205 -10.12 7.03 11.80
C GLU A 205 -11.16 6.02 11.32
N SER A 206 -11.04 4.80 11.82
CA SER A 206 -12.11 3.80 11.82
C SER A 206 -12.98 4.05 13.04
N GLU A 207 -14.26 4.31 12.82
CA GLU A 207 -15.20 4.70 13.87
C GLU A 207 -15.22 3.68 15.01
N ARG A 208 -15.01 4.17 16.25
CA ARG A 208 -14.96 3.39 17.48
C ARG A 208 -13.88 2.32 17.55
N TYR A 209 -12.96 2.26 16.57
CA TYR A 209 -11.92 1.22 16.50
C TYR A 209 -10.51 1.80 16.64
N LEU A 210 -10.00 2.46 15.63
CA LEU A 210 -8.60 2.90 15.58
C LEU A 210 -8.47 4.24 14.87
N ARG A 211 -7.66 5.15 15.41
CA ARG A 211 -7.29 6.41 14.77
C ARG A 211 -5.78 6.56 14.66
N ALA A 212 -5.33 7.19 13.61
CA ALA A 212 -3.92 7.49 13.40
C ALA A 212 -3.72 8.86 12.78
N ALA A 213 -2.62 9.52 13.13
CA ALA A 213 -2.19 10.77 12.54
C ALA A 213 -0.71 10.70 12.17
N SER A 214 -0.30 11.36 11.11
CA SER A 214 1.12 11.55 10.79
C SER A 214 1.39 12.90 10.17
N ILE A 215 2.61 13.38 10.38
CA ILE A 215 3.15 14.56 9.72
C ILE A 215 4.53 14.20 9.16
N LYS A 216 4.75 14.54 7.89
CA LYS A 216 6.02 14.32 7.19
C LYS A 216 6.48 15.61 6.54
N LEU A 217 7.73 15.96 6.80
CA LEU A 217 8.44 17.03 6.12
C LEU A 217 9.52 16.42 5.24
N GLU A 218 9.53 16.82 3.97
CA GLU A 218 10.54 16.41 3.00
C GLU A 218 11.22 17.65 2.41
N HIS A 219 12.51 17.54 2.12
CA HIS A 219 13.24 18.57 1.40
C HIS A 219 14.20 17.95 0.39
N ASN A 220 14.21 18.51 -0.81
CA ASN A 220 15.12 18.11 -1.88
C ASN A 220 16.18 19.22 -2.08
N PHE A 221 17.43 18.92 -1.79
CA PHE A 221 18.57 19.79 -2.02
C PHE A 221 19.14 19.50 -3.41
N ASP A 222 19.07 20.48 -4.30
CA ASP A 222 19.72 20.41 -5.61
C ASP A 222 21.22 20.80 -5.46
N LEU A 223 22.09 19.82 -5.72
CA LEU A 223 23.55 20.00 -5.67
C LEU A 223 24.15 20.38 -7.04
N GLY A 224 23.31 20.59 -8.03
CA GLY A 224 23.71 20.85 -9.41
C GLY A 224 24.16 19.58 -10.15
N ALA A 225 24.28 19.69 -11.48
CA ALA A 225 24.67 18.60 -12.37
C ALA A 225 23.83 17.32 -12.22
N GLY A 226 22.53 17.47 -11.93
CA GLY A 226 21.61 16.34 -11.76
C GLY A 226 21.84 15.51 -10.50
N ARG A 227 22.44 16.09 -9.47
CA ARG A 227 22.68 15.47 -8.17
C ARG A 227 21.79 16.08 -7.12
N PHE A 228 21.19 15.26 -6.27
CA PHE A 228 20.24 15.69 -5.24
C PHE A 228 20.48 14.96 -3.94
N ILE A 229 20.14 15.63 -2.83
CA ILE A 229 19.97 14.99 -1.53
C ILE A 229 18.51 15.17 -1.11
N ASP A 230 17.79 14.08 -0.93
CA ASP A 230 16.47 14.07 -0.30
C ASP A 230 16.64 13.81 1.18
N LEU A 231 16.07 14.67 2.01
CA LEU A 231 15.91 14.45 3.46
C LEU A 231 14.44 14.40 3.81
N TYR A 232 14.08 13.55 4.77
CA TYR A 232 12.75 13.59 5.35
C TYR A 232 12.75 13.26 6.83
N ALA A 233 11.73 13.76 7.51
CA ALA A 233 11.37 13.39 8.87
C ALA A 233 9.86 13.17 8.94
N THR A 234 9.45 12.05 9.53
CA THR A 234 8.05 11.71 9.78
C THR A 234 7.86 11.48 11.28
N HIS A 235 6.78 11.98 11.82
CA HIS A 235 6.26 11.59 13.13
C HIS A 235 4.84 11.09 12.94
N GLY A 236 4.52 9.93 13.53
CA GLY A 236 3.18 9.37 13.51
C GLY A 236 2.76 8.89 14.88
N MET A 237 1.45 8.88 15.10
CA MET A 237 0.79 8.39 16.32
C MET A 237 -0.43 7.57 15.94
N GLN A 238 -0.80 6.64 16.81
CA GLN A 238 -1.97 5.81 16.67
C GLN A 238 -2.58 5.56 18.04
N GLN A 239 -3.90 5.59 18.14
CA GLN A 239 -4.63 5.38 19.37
C GLN A 239 -5.91 4.63 19.10
N ASP A 240 -6.42 3.94 20.11
CA ASP A 240 -7.80 3.44 20.09
C ASP A 240 -8.79 4.59 19.90
N ALA A 241 -9.92 4.30 19.29
CA ALA A 241 -10.99 5.25 19.01
C ALA A 241 -12.33 4.84 19.66
N GLY A 242 -12.31 3.86 20.55
CA GLY A 242 -13.47 3.41 21.32
C GLY A 242 -13.57 1.92 21.50
N ASP A 243 -14.75 1.45 21.88
CA ASP A 243 -15.06 0.11 22.39
C ASP A 243 -14.94 -1.03 21.36
N LEU A 244 -14.87 -0.74 20.07
CA LEU A 244 -14.60 -1.76 19.06
C LEU A 244 -13.12 -2.19 19.02
N PHE A 245 -12.24 -1.45 19.69
CA PHE A 245 -10.81 -1.77 19.78
C PHE A 245 -10.53 -2.91 20.77
N ASP A 246 -11.34 -3.08 21.82
CA ASP A 246 -11.10 -4.02 22.91
C ASP A 246 -10.70 -5.43 22.43
N TYR A 247 -9.55 -5.89 22.88
CA TYR A 247 -9.06 -7.23 22.68
C TYR A 247 -9.00 -7.98 24.01
N GLN A 248 -9.63 -9.17 24.07
CA GLN A 248 -9.79 -9.92 25.32
C GLN A 248 -8.53 -10.72 25.71
N GLY A 249 -7.53 -10.79 24.85
CA GLY A 249 -6.35 -11.62 25.07
C GLY A 249 -6.64 -13.12 24.93
N VAL A 250 -5.59 -13.92 25.16
CA VAL A 250 -5.64 -15.38 25.24
C VAL A 250 -4.88 -15.82 26.50
N PRO A 251 -5.53 -16.39 27.51
CA PRO A 251 -4.87 -16.73 28.77
C PRO A 251 -3.60 -17.58 28.57
N GLY A 252 -2.47 -17.10 29.12
CA GLY A 252 -1.17 -17.77 29.02
C GLY A 252 -0.42 -17.56 27.68
N LEU A 253 -1.01 -16.82 26.73
CA LEU A 253 -0.39 -16.53 25.43
C LEU A 253 -0.35 -15.03 25.14
N TYR A 254 -1.47 -14.32 25.26
CA TYR A 254 -1.59 -12.94 24.86
C TYR A 254 -2.32 -12.12 25.93
N GLU A 255 -1.82 -10.93 26.20
CA GLU A 255 -2.48 -9.99 27.11
C GLU A 255 -3.76 -9.41 26.50
N ALA A 256 -4.71 -9.06 27.35
CA ALA A 256 -5.86 -8.25 26.93
C ALA A 256 -5.42 -6.82 26.68
N GLU A 257 -5.96 -6.19 25.66
CA GLU A 257 -5.66 -4.81 25.28
C GLU A 257 -6.97 -4.04 25.16
N THR A 258 -7.13 -3.00 25.99
CA THR A 258 -8.34 -2.14 26.01
C THR A 258 -8.00 -0.69 25.67
N SER A 259 -6.72 -0.38 25.52
CA SER A 259 -6.22 0.94 25.14
C SER A 259 -5.00 0.77 24.24
N HIS A 260 -4.78 1.76 23.37
CA HIS A 260 -3.68 1.75 22.41
C HIS A 260 -3.08 3.15 22.28
N ASP A 261 -1.76 3.26 22.42
CA ASP A 261 -1.01 4.51 22.19
C ASP A 261 0.35 4.21 21.60
N ALA A 262 0.40 4.01 20.30
CA ALA A 262 1.63 3.79 19.55
C ALA A 262 2.13 5.08 18.88
N ARG A 263 3.44 5.25 18.80
CA ARG A 263 4.08 6.40 18.15
C ARG A 263 5.32 5.94 17.40
N TYR A 264 5.65 6.64 16.32
CA TYR A 264 6.92 6.41 15.65
C TYR A 264 7.58 7.70 15.18
N ILE A 265 8.89 7.64 15.02
CA ILE A 265 9.70 8.61 14.31
C ILE A 265 10.39 7.87 13.18
N ASP A 266 10.39 8.46 11.98
CA ASP A 266 11.03 7.91 10.79
C ASP A 266 11.82 9.01 10.07
N LEU A 267 13.12 8.80 9.94
CA LEU A 267 14.08 9.74 9.36
C LEU A 267 14.75 9.11 8.15
N GLY A 268 15.03 9.89 7.14
CA GLY A 268 15.76 9.36 5.99
C GLY A 268 16.58 10.40 5.23
N ALA A 269 17.67 9.92 4.66
CA ALA A 269 18.53 10.66 3.76
C ALA A 269 18.85 9.80 2.54
N LYS A 270 18.76 10.40 1.34
CA LYS A 270 19.05 9.73 0.08
C LYS A 270 19.75 10.64 -0.90
N TYR A 271 20.97 10.25 -1.32
CA TYR A 271 21.67 10.87 -2.43
C TYR A 271 21.21 10.26 -3.75
N LYS A 272 20.92 11.08 -4.73
CA LYS A 272 20.44 10.67 -6.07
C LYS A 272 21.25 11.33 -7.18
N THR A 273 21.44 10.59 -8.25
CA THR A 273 21.95 11.07 -9.55
C THR A 273 20.96 10.63 -10.65
N ALA A 274 21.30 10.93 -11.90
CA ALA A 274 20.51 10.44 -13.04
C ALA A 274 20.48 8.90 -13.14
N ASN A 275 21.52 8.20 -12.66
CA ASN A 275 21.70 6.77 -12.91
C ASN A 275 21.63 5.91 -11.65
N TYR A 276 21.88 6.45 -10.47
CA TYR A 276 21.87 5.67 -9.22
C TYR A 276 21.44 6.53 -8.03
N TYR A 277 21.05 5.84 -6.98
CA TYR A 277 20.83 6.44 -5.67
C TYR A 277 21.38 5.52 -4.57
N ALA A 278 21.70 6.12 -3.44
CA ALA A 278 22.01 5.43 -2.19
C ALA A 278 21.46 6.24 -1.03
N GLY A 279 21.03 5.57 0.01
CA GLY A 279 20.44 6.24 1.17
C GLY A 279 20.34 5.36 2.39
N MET A 280 19.91 5.97 3.48
CA MET A 280 19.68 5.30 4.76
C MET A 280 18.41 5.87 5.42
N THR A 281 17.75 5.03 6.21
CA THR A 281 16.61 5.44 7.03
C THR A 281 16.73 4.87 8.43
N TYR A 282 16.10 5.53 9.37
CA TYR A 282 15.97 5.13 10.76
C TYR A 282 14.50 5.23 11.17
N ASN A 283 13.98 4.19 11.80
CA ASN A 283 12.65 4.20 12.40
C ASN A 283 12.72 3.71 13.84
N LYS A 284 11.91 4.30 14.71
CA LYS A 284 11.72 3.84 16.08
C LYS A 284 10.24 3.94 16.44
N VAL A 285 9.70 2.83 16.96
CA VAL A 285 8.35 2.74 17.52
C VAL A 285 8.43 2.88 19.04
N ARG A 286 7.40 3.43 19.66
CA ARG A 286 7.25 3.60 21.12
C ARG A 286 5.79 3.52 21.53
N GLY A 287 5.56 3.11 22.77
CA GLY A 287 4.24 2.87 23.33
C GLY A 287 3.80 1.46 23.02
N ASP A 288 2.83 1.27 22.15
CA ASP A 288 2.40 -0.03 21.70
C ASP A 288 2.96 -0.35 20.31
N ASP A 289 2.72 -1.56 19.81
CA ASP A 289 3.01 -1.95 18.43
C ASP A 289 2.24 -1.04 17.46
N PHE A 290 2.91 -0.54 16.42
CA PHE A 290 2.20 0.27 15.43
C PHE A 290 1.39 -0.62 14.48
N ASP A 291 0.07 -0.59 14.62
CA ASP A 291 -0.83 -1.37 13.81
C ASP A 291 -1.03 -0.75 12.41
N ARG A 292 -1.02 -1.59 11.39
CA ARG A 292 -1.23 -1.14 10.00
C ARG A 292 -2.67 -1.24 9.53
N LEU A 293 -3.57 -1.90 10.29
CA LEU A 293 -4.91 -2.22 9.83
C LEU A 293 -5.98 -1.42 10.57
N PHE A 294 -6.77 -0.68 9.82
CA PHE A 294 -7.93 0.07 10.30
C PHE A 294 -9.21 -0.77 10.38
N PHE A 295 -9.18 -2.01 9.91
CA PHE A 295 -10.27 -3.00 9.96
C PHE A 295 -9.72 -4.39 9.61
N SER A 296 -10.50 -5.46 9.79
CA SER A 296 -10.04 -6.85 9.76
C SER A 296 -9.56 -7.40 8.42
N LYS A 297 -9.90 -6.75 7.29
CA LYS A 297 -9.48 -7.20 5.96
C LYS A 297 -8.13 -6.59 5.59
N ASP A 298 -7.29 -7.35 4.88
CA ASP A 298 -5.92 -6.93 4.54
C ASP A 298 -5.91 -5.77 3.54
N HIS A 299 -5.48 -4.63 4.03
CA HIS A 299 -5.18 -3.42 3.27
C HIS A 299 -3.80 -2.91 3.65
N GLY A 300 -3.31 -1.92 2.95
CA GLY A 300 -1.98 -1.43 3.22
C GLY A 300 -2.01 -0.09 3.88
N ALA A 301 -1.10 0.24 4.65
CA ALA A 301 -0.17 1.32 4.67
C ALA A 301 0.23 1.76 6.05
N TRP A 302 1.33 2.31 6.08
CA TRP A 302 1.99 2.99 7.17
C TRP A 302 2.95 4.00 6.53
N ASN A 303 2.88 5.26 6.88
CA ASN A 303 3.73 6.30 6.31
C ASN A 303 5.14 6.24 6.90
N SER A 304 5.80 5.10 6.76
CA SER A 304 7.13 4.83 7.33
C SER A 304 8.01 4.02 6.38
N SER A 305 9.31 4.23 6.51
CA SER A 305 10.33 3.41 5.85
C SER A 305 10.42 2.00 6.40
N ALA A 306 9.85 1.75 7.59
CA ALA A 306 9.78 0.45 8.24
C ALA A 306 8.68 -0.47 7.68
N LYS A 307 7.87 0.04 6.75
CA LYS A 307 6.95 -0.74 5.96
C LYS A 307 7.70 -1.43 4.82
N LEU A 308 8.13 -2.64 5.05
CA LEU A 308 8.87 -3.48 4.11
C LEU A 308 8.01 -4.66 3.63
N PHE A 309 8.62 -5.77 3.22
CA PHE A 309 7.90 -7.00 2.96
C PHE A 309 7.21 -7.49 4.24
N TYR A 310 7.94 -7.44 5.37
CA TYR A 310 7.40 -7.49 6.72
C TYR A 310 7.43 -6.11 7.37
N PHE A 311 6.60 -5.89 8.38
CA PHE A 311 6.51 -4.62 9.10
C PHE A 311 7.42 -4.64 10.32
N PHE A 312 8.25 -3.63 10.46
CA PHE A 312 9.12 -3.38 11.60
C PHE A 312 8.42 -2.37 12.51
N GLY A 313 7.34 -2.81 13.15
CA GLY A 313 6.44 -1.94 13.90
C GLY A 313 6.15 -2.40 15.32
N VAL A 314 6.99 -3.28 15.90
CA VAL A 314 6.85 -3.74 17.28
C VAL A 314 7.25 -2.61 18.23
N GLU A 315 6.64 -2.56 19.41
CA GLU A 315 6.98 -1.61 20.46
C GLU A 315 8.48 -1.63 20.75
N ASP A 316 9.07 -0.44 20.93
CA ASP A 316 10.47 -0.15 21.15
C ASP A 316 11.43 -0.62 20.04
N GLU A 317 10.94 -1.26 19.00
CA GLU A 317 11.77 -1.69 17.87
C GLU A 317 12.48 -0.49 17.21
N GLU A 318 13.81 -0.61 17.09
CA GLU A 318 14.67 0.36 16.39
C GLU A 318 15.16 -0.26 15.07
N MET A 319 14.75 0.31 13.93
CA MET A 319 15.13 -0.18 12.62
C MET A 319 16.05 0.79 11.88
N PHE A 320 17.14 0.24 11.32
CA PHE A 320 17.97 0.91 10.33
C PHE A 320 17.83 0.21 8.99
N LYS A 321 17.75 1.00 7.91
CA LYS A 321 17.69 0.47 6.55
C LYS A 321 18.63 1.21 5.62
N LEU A 322 19.40 0.44 4.87
CA LEU A 322 20.18 0.91 3.73
C LEU A 322 19.41 0.66 2.44
N VAL A 323 19.41 1.63 1.55
CA VAL A 323 18.74 1.52 0.25
C VAL A 323 19.69 1.92 -0.86
N GLY A 324 19.59 1.26 -2.00
CA GLY A 324 20.35 1.61 -3.19
C GLY A 324 19.63 1.19 -4.45
N GLY A 325 19.95 1.81 -5.55
CA GLY A 325 19.42 1.42 -6.85
C GLY A 325 20.15 2.05 -8.00
N THR A 326 20.00 1.45 -9.17
CA THR A 326 20.60 1.92 -10.41
C THR A 326 19.69 1.63 -11.59
N ASN A 327 19.69 2.52 -12.57
CA ASN A 327 19.36 2.16 -13.94
C ASN A 327 20.69 1.86 -14.67
N PHE A 328 20.66 0.94 -15.62
CA PHE A 328 21.85 0.51 -16.33
C PHE A 328 22.14 1.37 -17.59
N SER A 329 21.78 2.66 -17.57
CA SER A 329 22.00 3.58 -18.70
C SER A 329 23.48 3.70 -19.06
N SER A 330 24.37 3.69 -18.09
CA SER A 330 25.82 3.73 -18.30
C SER A 330 26.36 2.49 -19.03
N LEU A 331 25.61 1.39 -19.03
CA LEU A 331 25.90 0.14 -19.77
C LEU A 331 25.08 0.01 -21.05
N GLY A 332 24.36 1.08 -21.47
CA GLY A 332 23.53 1.08 -22.66
C GLY A 332 22.18 0.36 -22.52
N ILE A 333 21.74 0.02 -21.30
CA ILE A 333 20.50 -0.68 -21.00
C ILE A 333 19.61 0.15 -20.06
N PRO A 334 19.12 1.33 -20.50
CA PRO A 334 18.33 2.22 -19.63
C PRO A 334 16.96 1.63 -19.22
N GLN A 335 16.52 0.58 -19.88
CA GLN A 335 15.28 -0.15 -19.60
C GLN A 335 15.38 -1.06 -18.36
N LEU A 336 16.59 -1.42 -17.96
CA LEU A 336 16.85 -2.26 -16.80
C LEU A 336 17.06 -1.40 -15.56
N ARG A 337 16.42 -1.77 -14.45
CA ARG A 337 16.54 -1.13 -13.16
C ARG A 337 16.71 -2.17 -12.07
N LEU A 338 17.60 -1.90 -11.12
CA LEU A 338 17.77 -2.67 -9.89
C LEU A 338 17.56 -1.74 -8.70
N ASP A 339 16.74 -2.17 -7.76
CA ASP A 339 16.56 -1.56 -6.44
C ASP A 339 16.88 -2.62 -5.38
N VAL A 340 17.63 -2.24 -4.35
CA VAL A 340 17.99 -3.12 -3.23
C VAL A 340 17.78 -2.40 -1.91
N HIS A 341 17.41 -3.17 -0.87
CA HIS A 341 17.51 -2.69 0.49
C HIS A 341 17.98 -3.77 1.45
N TYR A 342 18.59 -3.34 2.52
CA TYR A 342 18.91 -4.16 3.68
C TYR A 342 18.45 -3.43 4.93
N ALA A 343 17.53 -4.04 5.68
CA ALA A 343 17.03 -3.53 6.95
C ALA A 343 17.45 -4.45 8.08
N PHE A 344 17.71 -3.88 9.23
CA PHE A 344 17.94 -4.61 10.48
C PHE A 344 17.34 -3.83 11.65
N SER A 345 16.86 -4.55 12.65
CA SER A 345 16.27 -3.98 13.86
C SER A 345 16.59 -4.80 15.08
N ASP A 346 16.44 -4.17 16.24
CA ASP A 346 16.57 -4.75 17.55
C ASP A 346 15.64 -4.04 18.56
N HIS A 347 15.78 -4.35 19.86
CA HIS A 347 15.11 -3.69 20.99
C HIS A 347 13.57 -3.84 21.04
N ALA A 348 12.96 -4.78 20.31
CA ALA A 348 11.53 -4.98 20.44
C ALA A 348 11.13 -5.43 21.85
N ALA A 349 10.14 -4.79 22.44
CA ALA A 349 9.60 -5.13 23.74
C ALA A 349 8.91 -6.51 23.73
N GLY A 350 8.94 -7.21 24.86
CA GLY A 350 8.35 -8.54 25.01
C GLY A 350 9.21 -9.68 24.48
N TYR A 351 10.49 -9.41 24.14
CA TYR A 351 11.43 -10.42 23.63
C TYR A 351 12.82 -10.28 24.22
N ASP A 352 13.42 -11.40 24.57
CA ASP A 352 14.84 -11.50 24.90
C ASP A 352 15.67 -11.71 23.62
N GLY A 353 16.73 -10.90 23.44
CA GLY A 353 17.67 -11.03 22.33
C GLY A 353 17.05 -10.85 20.96
N PHE A 354 16.01 -10.01 20.87
CA PHE A 354 15.32 -9.72 19.62
C PHE A 354 16.23 -9.09 18.57
N SER A 355 16.14 -9.60 17.36
CA SER A 355 16.69 -8.96 16.17
C SER A 355 15.98 -9.40 14.92
N ARG A 356 15.77 -8.47 13.99
CA ARG A 356 15.23 -8.72 12.64
C ARG A 356 16.19 -8.23 11.58
N ARG A 357 16.16 -8.88 10.45
CA ARG A 357 16.82 -8.42 9.23
C ARG A 357 16.01 -8.82 8.02
N GLU A 358 15.98 -7.91 7.05
CA GLU A 358 15.36 -8.14 5.75
C GLU A 358 16.30 -7.67 4.65
N PHE A 359 16.55 -8.54 3.67
CA PHE A 359 17.16 -8.18 2.41
C PHE A 359 16.13 -8.31 1.29
N GLN A 360 16.01 -7.30 0.45
CA GLN A 360 15.19 -7.38 -0.74
C GLN A 360 15.92 -6.81 -1.95
N SER A 361 15.80 -7.50 -3.07
CA SER A 361 16.17 -6.98 -4.38
C SER A 361 14.99 -7.01 -5.34
N LEU A 362 14.89 -5.99 -6.18
CA LEU A 362 13.87 -5.87 -7.22
C LEU A 362 14.57 -5.50 -8.54
N LEU A 363 14.50 -6.40 -9.50
CA LEU A 363 14.99 -6.20 -10.86
C LEU A 363 13.82 -6.01 -11.80
N GLN A 364 13.80 -4.92 -12.55
CA GLN A 364 12.74 -4.58 -13.48
C GLN A 364 13.29 -4.30 -14.88
N TYR A 365 12.66 -4.88 -15.89
CA TYR A 365 12.93 -4.56 -17.30
C TYR A 365 11.67 -4.07 -18.00
N ASN A 366 11.73 -2.88 -18.61
CA ASN A 366 10.63 -2.29 -19.37
C ASN A 366 10.96 -2.35 -20.87
N PHE A 367 10.14 -3.04 -21.63
CA PHE A 367 10.36 -3.20 -23.07
C PHE A 367 10.02 -1.89 -23.82
N THR A 368 10.69 -1.72 -24.94
CA THR A 368 10.50 -0.58 -25.86
C THR A 368 10.16 -1.08 -27.28
N GLY A 369 9.92 -0.16 -28.21
CA GLY A 369 9.57 -0.50 -29.59
C GLY A 369 8.23 -1.21 -29.70
N THR A 370 8.19 -2.33 -30.41
CA THR A 370 6.97 -3.12 -30.65
C THR A 370 6.38 -3.76 -29.40
N LEU A 371 7.19 -3.94 -28.36
CA LEU A 371 6.78 -4.49 -27.06
C LEU A 371 6.60 -3.40 -25.99
N LYS A 372 6.49 -2.13 -26.37
CA LYS A 372 6.21 -1.04 -25.45
C LYS A 372 4.92 -1.35 -24.66
N GLY A 373 4.98 -1.18 -23.33
CA GLY A 373 3.90 -1.55 -22.40
C GLY A 373 4.12 -2.88 -21.69
N LEU A 374 5.01 -3.75 -22.22
CA LEU A 374 5.43 -4.98 -21.53
C LEU A 374 6.51 -4.64 -20.50
N SER A 375 6.38 -5.20 -19.30
CA SER A 375 7.40 -5.19 -18.26
C SER A 375 7.54 -6.54 -17.58
N LEU A 376 8.76 -6.86 -17.17
CA LEU A 376 9.09 -8.00 -16.32
C LEU A 376 9.68 -7.47 -15.01
N VAL A 377 9.25 -8.05 -13.89
CA VAL A 377 9.80 -7.72 -12.57
C VAL A 377 10.11 -9.02 -11.84
N TRP A 378 11.28 -9.07 -11.24
CA TRP A 378 11.68 -10.11 -10.30
C TRP A 378 11.98 -9.46 -8.95
N LEU A 379 11.33 -9.97 -7.91
CA LEU A 379 11.57 -9.59 -6.53
C LEU A 379 12.04 -10.80 -5.75
N HIS A 380 13.16 -10.65 -5.08
CA HIS A 380 13.71 -11.60 -4.12
C HIS A 380 13.68 -10.96 -2.73
N ASN A 381 13.23 -11.71 -1.71
CA ASN A 381 13.20 -11.26 -0.34
C ASN A 381 13.69 -12.37 0.60
N GLU A 382 14.56 -12.00 1.52
CA GLU A 382 15.00 -12.84 2.65
C GLU A 382 14.71 -12.11 3.95
N PHE A 383 14.08 -12.81 4.90
CA PHE A 383 13.69 -12.26 6.18
C PHE A 383 14.02 -13.22 7.32
N HIS A 384 14.63 -12.70 8.39
CA HIS A 384 14.96 -13.46 9.58
C HIS A 384 14.59 -12.68 10.84
N THR A 385 13.89 -13.34 11.77
CA THR A 385 13.71 -12.87 13.14
C THR A 385 14.40 -13.82 14.10
N LYS A 386 15.06 -13.28 15.12
CA LYS A 386 15.64 -14.00 16.25
C LYS A 386 15.13 -13.39 17.55
N GLY A 387 15.12 -14.16 18.60
CA GLY A 387 14.70 -13.79 19.93
C GLY A 387 13.87 -14.89 20.56
N GLN A 388 13.53 -14.71 21.82
CA GLN A 388 12.61 -15.57 22.57
C GLN A 388 11.58 -14.67 23.24
N PRO A 389 10.27 -15.02 23.23
CA PRO A 389 9.27 -14.28 23.98
C PRO A 389 9.65 -14.21 25.48
N ASP A 390 9.56 -13.01 26.05
CA ASP A 390 9.80 -12.76 27.46
C ASP A 390 8.45 -12.70 28.21
N GLY A 391 7.87 -13.86 28.45
CA GLY A 391 6.59 -13.97 29.14
C GLY A 391 5.39 -14.07 28.20
N ILE A 392 4.32 -13.33 28.48
CA ILE A 392 3.11 -13.27 27.65
C ILE A 392 3.36 -12.32 26.48
N GLU A 393 3.28 -12.85 25.25
CA GLU A 393 3.41 -12.02 24.07
C GLU A 393 2.22 -11.05 23.96
N ARG A 394 2.52 -9.79 23.71
CA ARG A 394 1.50 -8.83 23.29
C ARG A 394 1.16 -9.05 21.84
N THR A 395 -0.12 -8.89 21.52
CA THR A 395 -0.58 -8.90 20.14
C THR A 395 -1.00 -7.50 19.76
N THR A 396 -0.76 -7.14 18.52
CA THR A 396 -1.54 -6.08 17.92
C THR A 396 -2.94 -6.60 17.66
N THR A 397 -3.94 -5.74 17.75
CA THR A 397 -5.33 -6.12 17.46
C THR A 397 -5.52 -6.61 16.04
N SER A 398 -4.61 -6.27 15.12
CA SER A 398 -4.71 -6.59 13.71
C SER A 398 -4.14 -7.93 13.32
N ARG A 399 -3.20 -8.55 14.09
CA ARG A 399 -2.46 -9.69 13.54
C ARG A 399 -1.96 -10.73 14.52
N GLY A 400 -2.07 -10.49 15.76
CA GLY A 400 -1.39 -11.30 16.73
C GLY A 400 0.13 -11.00 16.78
N PRO A 401 0.88 -11.85 17.47
CA PRO A 401 2.28 -11.58 17.82
C PRO A 401 3.16 -11.40 16.59
N ALA A 402 4.20 -10.62 16.76
CA ALA A 402 5.20 -10.38 15.73
C ALA A 402 5.94 -11.64 15.24
N GLY A 403 5.90 -12.71 16.00
CA GLY A 403 6.42 -14.04 15.67
C GLY A 403 7.92 -14.12 15.36
N ILE A 404 8.53 -15.23 15.72
CA ILE A 404 9.90 -15.55 15.30
C ILE A 404 9.81 -16.34 14.00
N ILE A 405 10.12 -15.73 12.88
CA ILE A 405 9.99 -16.32 11.55
C ILE A 405 11.24 -16.13 10.71
N THR A 406 11.52 -17.14 9.89
CA THR A 406 12.50 -17.07 8.79
C THR A 406 11.77 -17.34 7.49
N HIS A 407 12.02 -16.50 6.49
CA HIS A 407 11.23 -16.49 5.30
C HIS A 407 12.07 -16.13 4.07
N ASN A 408 11.83 -16.84 2.96
CA ASN A 408 12.36 -16.52 1.65
C ASN A 408 11.23 -16.46 0.64
N ALA A 409 11.20 -15.40 -0.15
CA ALA A 409 10.19 -15.24 -1.19
C ALA A 409 10.79 -14.84 -2.55
N GLU A 410 10.24 -15.46 -3.57
CA GLU A 410 10.46 -15.10 -4.97
C GLU A 410 9.14 -14.67 -5.60
N ARG A 411 9.14 -13.51 -6.25
CA ARG A 411 7.99 -13.03 -7.02
C ARG A 411 8.42 -12.64 -8.42
N PHE A 412 7.67 -13.11 -9.40
CA PHE A 412 7.83 -12.70 -10.79
C PHE A 412 6.53 -12.09 -11.29
N TYR A 413 6.65 -10.93 -11.92
CA TYR A 413 5.53 -10.25 -12.54
C TYR A 413 5.80 -10.06 -14.03
N LEU A 414 4.83 -10.41 -14.85
CA LEU A 414 4.73 -9.97 -16.22
C LEU A 414 3.52 -9.06 -16.31
N ASN A 415 3.70 -7.84 -16.81
CA ASN A 415 2.59 -6.93 -17.05
C ASN A 415 2.65 -6.42 -18.49
N TYR A 416 1.52 -6.43 -19.18
CA TYR A 416 1.40 -5.83 -20.49
C TYR A 416 0.18 -4.91 -20.53
N ILE A 417 0.44 -3.62 -20.78
CA ILE A 417 -0.57 -2.56 -20.78
C ILE A 417 -0.72 -2.02 -22.20
N PHE A 418 -1.95 -2.12 -22.71
CA PHE A 418 -2.40 -1.48 -23.95
C PHE A 418 -3.22 -0.27 -23.57
N THR A 419 -2.92 0.88 -24.20
CA THR A 419 -3.69 2.12 -24.05
C THR A 419 -4.20 2.52 -25.41
N PHE A 420 -5.48 2.89 -25.49
CA PHE A 420 -6.21 3.21 -26.72
C PHE A 420 -6.58 4.69 -26.73
#